data_ecc9b2cadc4179d546f4642746f8d790
#
_entry.id   ecc9b2cadc4179d546f4642746f8d790
#
_cell.length_a   1.000
_cell.length_b   1.000
_cell.length_c   1.000
_cell.angle_alpha   90.00
_cell.angle_beta   90.00
_cell.angle_gamma   90.00
#
_symmetry.space_group_name_H-M   'P 1'
#
loop_
_entity.id
_entity.type
_entity.pdbx_description
1 polymer ?
#
loop_
_entity_poly.entity_id
_entity_poly.type
_entity_poly.pdbx_seq_one_letter_code
_entity_poly.pdbx_strand_id
1 'polypeptide(L)'
;VIFSITIGIFFAFAITKTVGYEKIKNNTEYNKNLGAQTIQGTSMEDLALQNFYFLKNQDKKPNVKAESYFVGDVENGKMIIEKNSNKKLPIASVSKLMTATVAEENLNQDEITIITQKVLNTYGQNGDFKLNEKIRLGDLLYPLLLESSNDAAEAIASHGGRNSFIGMMNEKAKSLGLVMTNFEDPSGLSINNQSTAFELFKLTKYIKEHRKD
;
A
#
# COMPACT_ATOMS: atom_id res chain seq x y z
N VAL A 1 15.81 -22.20 -14.90
CA VAL A 1 15.15 -21.04 -15.52
C VAL A 1 14.80 -20.11 -14.40
N ILE A 2 15.62 -19.07 -14.23
CA ILE A 2 15.46 -18.07 -13.16
C ILE A 2 14.51 -17.02 -13.72
N PHE A 3 13.27 -16.98 -13.23
CA PHE A 3 12.37 -15.83 -13.43
C PHE A 3 12.60 -14.83 -12.29
N SER A 4 13.30 -13.75 -12.62
CA SER A 4 13.41 -12.57 -11.76
C SER A 4 12.04 -11.89 -11.67
N ILE A 5 11.40 -11.98 -10.51
CA ILE A 5 10.20 -11.18 -10.20
C ILE A 5 10.67 -9.88 -9.53
N THR A 6 11.17 -8.99 -10.37
CA THR A 6 11.50 -7.60 -9.95
C THR A 6 10.54 -6.62 -10.59
N ILE A 7 9.24 -6.83 -10.47
CA ILE A 7 8.23 -5.92 -11.01
C ILE A 7 7.13 -5.73 -9.98
N GLY A 8 7.29 -4.78 -9.11
CA GLY A 8 6.18 -4.48 -8.19
C GLY A 8 6.20 -3.09 -7.56
N ILE A 9 7.35 -2.52 -7.29
CA ILE A 9 7.44 -1.34 -6.41
C ILE A 9 7.64 -0.02 -7.15
N PHE A 10 8.03 -0.01 -8.40
CA PHE A 10 8.31 1.23 -9.17
C PHE A 10 7.07 1.92 -9.76
N PHE A 11 5.87 1.37 -9.64
CA PHE A 11 4.70 1.91 -10.34
C PHE A 11 3.89 2.97 -9.58
N ALA A 12 4.09 3.17 -8.31
CA ALA A 12 3.34 4.20 -7.57
C ALA A 12 3.83 5.64 -7.83
N PHE A 13 5.10 5.84 -8.22
CA PHE A 13 5.68 7.18 -8.38
C PHE A 13 5.76 7.70 -9.83
N ALA A 14 5.63 6.83 -10.84
CA ALA A 14 5.79 7.23 -12.25
C ALA A 14 4.48 7.67 -12.94
N ILE A 15 3.32 7.51 -12.30
CA ILE A 15 2.02 7.78 -12.93
C ILE A 15 1.71 9.29 -13.03
N THR A 16 2.39 10.14 -12.25
CA THR A 16 2.11 11.59 -12.26
C THR A 16 2.49 12.31 -13.56
N LYS A 17 3.29 11.70 -14.44
CA LYS A 17 3.69 12.33 -15.72
C LYS A 17 3.04 11.73 -16.96
N THR A 18 2.46 10.53 -16.90
CA THR A 18 1.99 9.82 -18.10
C THR A 18 0.46 9.80 -18.25
N VAL A 19 -0.27 10.01 -17.19
CA VAL A 19 -1.72 10.18 -17.24
C VAL A 19 -2.01 11.67 -17.18
N GLY A 20 -2.46 12.25 -18.27
CA GLY A 20 -2.70 13.69 -18.37
C GLY A 20 -3.89 14.17 -17.52
N TYR A 21 -3.75 14.03 -16.21
CA TYR A 21 -4.67 14.63 -15.23
C TYR A 21 -4.14 15.98 -14.78
N GLU A 22 -4.93 17.02 -14.92
CA GLU A 22 -4.66 18.34 -14.36
C GLU A 22 -5.52 18.58 -13.12
N LYS A 23 -4.89 19.09 -12.07
CA LYS A 23 -5.60 19.62 -10.90
C LYS A 23 -6.10 21.03 -11.26
N ILE A 24 -7.39 21.19 -11.42
CA ILE A 24 -7.97 22.51 -11.68
C ILE A 24 -8.06 23.25 -10.34
N LYS A 25 -7.20 24.27 -10.18
CA LYS A 25 -7.39 25.29 -9.14
C LYS A 25 -8.54 26.20 -9.59
N ASN A 26 -9.51 26.36 -8.71
CA ASN A 26 -10.68 27.24 -8.79
C ASN A 26 -10.69 28.18 -10.00
N ASN A 27 -11.42 27.84 -11.04
CA ASN A 27 -11.65 28.75 -12.15
C ASN A 27 -13.14 29.11 -12.14
N THR A 28 -13.42 30.36 -11.79
CA THR A 28 -14.77 30.94 -11.67
C THR A 28 -15.59 30.89 -12.97
N GLU A 29 -14.95 30.67 -14.12
CA GLU A 29 -15.61 30.52 -15.41
C GLU A 29 -16.26 29.16 -15.63
N TYR A 30 -15.80 28.12 -14.96
CA TYR A 30 -16.29 26.75 -15.16
C TYR A 30 -17.66 26.51 -14.54
N ASN A 31 -18.01 27.29 -13.50
CA ASN A 31 -19.27 27.16 -12.78
C ASN A 31 -20.50 27.66 -13.57
N LYS A 32 -20.31 28.35 -14.69
CA LYS A 32 -21.41 28.83 -15.53
C LYS A 32 -22.03 27.82 -16.49
N ASN A 33 -21.33 26.71 -16.77
CA ASN A 33 -21.75 25.73 -17.78
C ASN A 33 -22.23 24.39 -17.20
N LEU A 34 -22.15 24.18 -15.89
CA LEU A 34 -22.79 23.06 -15.24
C LEU A 34 -24.24 23.45 -14.94
N GLY A 35 -25.16 22.96 -15.77
CA GLY A 35 -26.57 23.12 -15.56
C GLY A 35 -26.96 22.77 -14.13
N ALA A 36 -27.69 23.69 -13.50
CA ALA A 36 -28.11 23.66 -12.12
C ALA A 36 -28.89 22.37 -11.77
N GLN A 37 -28.20 21.31 -11.40
CA GLN A 37 -28.76 20.29 -10.53
C GLN A 37 -28.47 20.73 -9.11
N THR A 38 -29.46 21.28 -8.46
CA THR A 38 -29.47 21.72 -7.07
C THR A 38 -29.27 20.46 -6.17
N ILE A 39 -28.06 20.24 -5.74
CA ILE A 39 -27.78 19.30 -4.64
C ILE A 39 -28.12 20.07 -3.37
N GLN A 40 -29.30 19.80 -2.79
CA GLN A 40 -29.71 20.38 -1.53
C GLN A 40 -28.72 19.96 -0.43
N GLY A 41 -28.05 20.93 0.18
CA GLY A 41 -27.35 20.76 1.44
C GLY A 41 -25.84 20.98 1.45
N THR A 42 -25.21 21.27 0.32
CA THR A 42 -23.76 21.55 0.27
C THR A 42 -23.52 23.04 0.01
N SER A 43 -22.76 23.73 0.88
CA SER A 43 -22.44 25.15 0.66
C SER A 43 -21.53 25.31 -0.57
N MET A 44 -21.56 26.47 -1.21
CA MET A 44 -20.65 26.80 -2.33
C MET A 44 -19.17 26.78 -1.90
N GLU A 45 -18.90 26.99 -0.62
CA GLU A 45 -17.55 26.88 -0.03
C GLU A 45 -17.09 25.42 0.08
N ASP A 46 -17.98 24.48 0.43
CA ASP A 46 -17.67 23.05 0.45
C ASP A 46 -17.38 22.49 -0.95
N LEU A 47 -18.08 23.02 -1.98
CA LEU A 47 -17.81 22.67 -3.38
C LEU A 47 -16.46 23.24 -3.88
N ALA A 48 -16.09 24.43 -3.41
CA ALA A 48 -14.83 25.10 -3.78
C ALA A 48 -13.59 24.40 -3.19
N LEU A 49 -13.74 23.64 -2.09
CA LEU A 49 -12.67 22.88 -1.44
C LEU A 49 -12.48 21.47 -2.03
N GLN A 50 -13.40 20.99 -2.86
CA GLN A 50 -13.26 19.68 -3.50
C GLN A 50 -12.24 19.74 -4.64
N ASN A 51 -11.21 18.90 -4.55
CA ASN A 51 -10.28 18.68 -5.65
C ASN A 51 -10.98 17.86 -6.74
N PHE A 52 -11.17 18.45 -7.92
CA PHE A 52 -11.71 17.75 -9.08
C PHE A 52 -10.56 17.28 -9.98
N TYR A 53 -10.64 16.04 -10.42
CA TYR A 53 -9.74 15.47 -11.40
C TYR A 53 -10.50 15.22 -12.70
N PHE A 54 -9.97 15.70 -13.80
CA PHE A 54 -10.55 15.51 -15.12
C PHE A 54 -9.53 14.83 -16.03
N LEU A 55 -10.02 13.89 -16.82
CA LEU A 55 -9.20 13.30 -17.87
C LEU A 55 -8.97 14.38 -18.94
N LYS A 56 -7.72 14.78 -19.16
CA LYS A 56 -7.34 15.82 -20.13
C LYS A 56 -7.71 15.45 -21.56
N ASN A 57 -7.79 14.16 -21.85
CA ASN A 57 -8.17 13.66 -23.15
C ASN A 57 -9.06 12.42 -22.96
N GLN A 58 -10.37 12.60 -23.07
CA GLN A 58 -11.37 11.55 -22.82
C GLN A 58 -11.29 10.36 -23.79
N ASP A 59 -10.66 10.57 -24.95
CA ASP A 59 -10.55 9.54 -25.99
C ASP A 59 -9.39 8.57 -25.77
N LYS A 60 -8.49 8.84 -24.81
CA LYS A 60 -7.31 8.01 -24.56
C LYS A 60 -7.27 7.50 -23.11
N LYS A 61 -7.90 6.37 -22.88
CA LYS A 61 -7.64 5.60 -21.64
C LYS A 61 -6.17 5.18 -21.63
N PRO A 62 -5.48 5.26 -20.45
CA PRO A 62 -4.09 4.81 -20.36
C PRO A 62 -4.00 3.32 -20.70
N ASN A 63 -3.05 2.97 -21.59
CA ASN A 63 -2.78 1.56 -21.93
C ASN A 63 -1.90 0.94 -20.84
N VAL A 64 -2.52 0.47 -19.76
CA VAL A 64 -1.84 -0.20 -18.66
C VAL A 64 -1.95 -1.72 -18.88
N LYS A 65 -0.77 -2.38 -18.99
CA LYS A 65 -0.69 -3.84 -19.19
C LYS A 65 -1.02 -4.65 -17.93
N ALA A 66 -1.10 -4.01 -16.75
CA ALA A 66 -1.45 -4.69 -15.51
C ALA A 66 -2.81 -5.39 -15.63
N GLU A 67 -2.91 -6.57 -15.03
CA GLU A 67 -4.15 -7.36 -15.00
C GLU A 67 -5.23 -6.69 -14.14
N SER A 68 -4.80 -6.06 -13.03
CA SER A 68 -5.64 -5.29 -12.11
C SER A 68 -4.94 -4.01 -11.72
N TYR A 69 -5.68 -2.91 -11.64
CA TYR A 69 -5.19 -1.66 -11.08
C TYR A 69 -6.33 -0.81 -10.50
N PHE A 70 -5.96 0.06 -9.58
CA PHE A 70 -6.81 1.08 -9.00
C PHE A 70 -6.01 2.38 -8.85
N VAL A 71 -6.54 3.49 -9.33
CA VAL A 71 -5.99 4.83 -9.14
C VAL A 71 -7.07 5.65 -8.45
N GLY A 72 -6.71 6.22 -7.32
CA GLY A 72 -7.64 7.03 -6.52
C GLY A 72 -6.92 8.16 -5.80
N ASP A 73 -7.70 9.11 -5.35
CA ASP A 73 -7.26 10.18 -4.48
C ASP A 73 -7.34 9.69 -3.03
N VAL A 74 -6.19 9.57 -2.38
CA VAL A 74 -6.12 9.07 -1.00
C VAL A 74 -6.65 10.07 0.03
N GLU A 75 -6.75 11.38 -0.32
CA GLU A 75 -7.30 12.41 0.56
C GLU A 75 -8.81 12.22 0.75
N ASN A 76 -9.54 12.10 -0.36
CA ASN A 76 -11.00 12.02 -0.35
C ASN A 76 -11.55 10.63 -0.68
N GLY A 77 -10.68 9.66 -0.99
CA GLY A 77 -11.08 8.28 -1.33
C GLY A 77 -11.70 8.15 -2.73
N LYS A 78 -11.69 9.22 -3.54
CA LYS A 78 -12.34 9.22 -4.85
C LYS A 78 -11.58 8.35 -5.84
N MET A 79 -12.28 7.39 -6.44
CA MET A 79 -11.77 6.58 -7.55
C MET A 79 -11.65 7.44 -8.81
N ILE A 80 -10.51 7.35 -9.49
CA ILE A 80 -10.21 8.05 -10.73
C ILE A 80 -10.34 7.10 -11.92
N ILE A 81 -9.63 5.96 -11.86
CA ILE A 81 -9.68 4.94 -12.90
C ILE A 81 -9.33 3.58 -12.29
N GLU A 82 -9.97 2.53 -12.78
CA GLU A 82 -9.71 1.17 -12.34
C GLU A 82 -9.84 0.15 -13.48
N LYS A 83 -9.28 -1.02 -13.25
CA LYS A 83 -9.48 -2.22 -14.05
C LYS A 83 -9.41 -3.43 -13.13
N ASN A 84 -10.44 -4.27 -13.14
CA ASN A 84 -10.50 -5.49 -12.34
C ASN A 84 -10.09 -5.29 -10.87
N SER A 85 -10.39 -4.12 -10.29
CA SER A 85 -9.85 -3.67 -9.00
C SER A 85 -10.20 -4.57 -7.82
N ASN A 86 -11.26 -5.36 -7.95
CA ASN A 86 -11.70 -6.35 -6.97
C ASN A 86 -11.19 -7.77 -7.27
N LYS A 87 -10.34 -7.95 -8.29
CA LYS A 87 -9.76 -9.27 -8.56
C LYS A 87 -8.70 -9.59 -7.52
N LYS A 88 -8.85 -10.73 -6.83
CA LYS A 88 -7.91 -11.25 -5.85
C LYS A 88 -6.68 -11.82 -6.57
N LEU A 89 -5.51 -11.32 -6.22
CA LEU A 89 -4.22 -11.69 -6.82
C LEU A 89 -3.15 -11.80 -5.74
N PRO A 90 -2.10 -12.61 -5.96
CA PRO A 90 -0.90 -12.58 -5.12
C PRO A 90 -0.27 -11.19 -5.14
N ILE A 91 0.14 -10.68 -3.98
CA ILE A 91 0.61 -9.31 -3.82
C ILE A 91 2.10 -9.19 -3.54
N ALA A 92 2.79 -10.32 -3.41
CA ALA A 92 4.23 -10.38 -3.15
C ALA A 92 4.66 -9.39 -2.03
N SER A 93 5.75 -8.67 -2.23
CA SER A 93 6.33 -7.75 -1.24
C SER A 93 5.44 -6.56 -0.85
N VAL A 94 4.32 -6.32 -1.52
CA VAL A 94 3.34 -5.33 -1.04
C VAL A 94 2.80 -5.71 0.34
N SER A 95 2.85 -6.99 0.71
CA SER A 95 2.56 -7.51 2.05
C SER A 95 3.33 -6.79 3.16
N LYS A 96 4.54 -6.31 2.88
CA LYS A 96 5.40 -5.61 3.85
C LYS A 96 4.82 -4.29 4.35
N LEU A 97 3.90 -3.69 3.62
CA LEU A 97 3.14 -2.53 4.12
C LEU A 97 2.28 -2.91 5.33
N MET A 98 1.63 -4.09 5.29
CA MET A 98 0.88 -4.59 6.44
C MET A 98 1.83 -5.01 7.57
N THR A 99 2.96 -5.62 7.26
CA THR A 99 3.98 -5.99 8.25
C THR A 99 4.48 -4.75 9.00
N ALA A 100 4.84 -3.68 8.28
CA ALA A 100 5.24 -2.42 8.89
C ALA A 100 4.12 -1.82 9.76
N THR A 101 2.89 -1.78 9.23
CA THR A 101 1.72 -1.23 9.95
C THR A 101 1.47 -1.96 11.26
N VAL A 102 1.49 -3.30 11.24
CA VAL A 102 1.27 -4.12 12.44
C VAL A 102 2.43 -4.00 13.42
N ALA A 103 3.67 -3.96 12.93
CA ALA A 103 4.85 -3.77 13.79
C ALA A 103 4.80 -2.43 14.53
N GLU A 104 4.51 -1.35 13.81
CA GLU A 104 4.37 0.00 14.36
C GLU A 104 3.27 0.10 15.43
N GLU A 105 2.16 -0.59 15.22
CA GLU A 105 1.01 -0.50 16.11
C GLU A 105 1.08 -1.40 17.34
N ASN A 106 1.81 -2.52 17.26
CA ASN A 106 1.72 -3.57 18.27
C ASN A 106 3.05 -3.91 18.94
N LEU A 107 4.18 -3.44 18.40
CA LEU A 107 5.49 -3.73 18.95
C LEU A 107 6.16 -2.45 19.47
N ASN A 108 6.92 -2.58 20.56
CA ASN A 108 7.74 -1.48 21.03
C ASN A 108 8.97 -1.33 20.13
N GLN A 109 9.05 -0.22 19.41
CA GLN A 109 10.08 0.03 18.38
C GLN A 109 11.50 0.14 18.97
N ASP A 110 11.65 0.42 20.27
CA ASP A 110 12.93 0.48 20.97
C ASP A 110 13.44 -0.89 21.44
N GLU A 111 12.60 -1.93 21.36
CA GLU A 111 13.03 -3.28 21.73
C GLU A 111 14.06 -3.85 20.75
N ILE A 112 14.98 -4.64 21.32
CA ILE A 112 16.05 -5.30 20.55
C ILE A 112 15.60 -6.70 20.16
N THR A 113 15.64 -6.99 18.87
CA THR A 113 15.55 -8.36 18.35
C THR A 113 16.93 -8.90 18.00
N ILE A 114 17.03 -10.22 17.91
CA ILE A 114 18.28 -10.92 17.55
C ILE A 114 18.06 -11.62 16.21
N ILE A 115 18.95 -11.38 15.27
CA ILE A 115 18.94 -12.07 13.98
C ILE A 115 19.34 -13.54 14.19
N THR A 116 18.40 -14.42 13.96
CA THR A 116 18.59 -15.87 14.12
C THR A 116 18.96 -16.53 12.80
N GLN A 117 19.51 -17.75 12.87
CA GLN A 117 19.77 -18.55 11.66
C GLN A 117 18.50 -18.80 10.84
N LYS A 118 17.35 -18.92 11.51
CA LYS A 118 16.05 -19.09 10.84
C LYS A 118 15.69 -17.86 9.99
N VAL A 119 15.97 -16.65 10.49
CA VAL A 119 15.78 -15.42 9.74
C VAL A 119 16.69 -15.39 8.52
N LEU A 120 17.99 -15.68 8.69
CA LEU A 120 18.98 -15.68 7.61
C LEU A 120 18.74 -16.77 6.54
N ASN A 121 17.98 -17.79 6.86
CA ASN A 121 17.60 -18.84 5.91
C ASN A 121 16.37 -18.45 5.07
N THR A 122 15.82 -17.26 5.26
CA THR A 122 14.71 -16.79 4.46
C THR A 122 15.14 -16.58 3.01
N TYR A 123 14.32 -17.03 2.07
CA TYR A 123 14.62 -16.88 0.65
C TYR A 123 14.67 -15.41 0.22
N GLY A 124 15.68 -15.03 -0.60
CA GLY A 124 15.84 -13.67 -1.11
C GLY A 124 16.46 -12.75 -0.06
N GLN A 125 17.70 -13.04 0.31
CA GLN A 125 18.48 -12.27 1.28
C GLN A 125 18.64 -10.82 0.85
N ASN A 126 18.20 -9.88 1.72
CA ASN A 126 18.44 -8.46 1.59
C ASN A 126 18.59 -7.86 2.99
N GLY A 127 19.54 -6.94 3.17
CA GLY A 127 19.76 -6.22 4.42
C GLY A 127 21.08 -6.53 5.11
N ASP A 128 21.92 -7.41 4.52
CA ASP A 128 23.28 -7.76 4.98
C ASP A 128 23.39 -8.12 6.48
N PHE A 129 22.35 -8.70 7.06
CA PHE A 129 22.30 -9.07 8.47
C PHE A 129 23.26 -10.22 8.80
N LYS A 130 23.75 -10.20 10.05
CA LYS A 130 24.66 -11.22 10.57
C LYS A 130 23.99 -12.03 11.67
N LEU A 131 24.40 -13.30 11.79
CA LEU A 131 23.93 -14.16 12.87
C LEU A 131 24.26 -13.54 14.24
N ASN A 132 23.27 -13.55 15.14
CA ASN A 132 23.32 -12.96 16.47
C ASN A 132 23.46 -11.43 16.49
N GLU A 133 23.29 -10.76 15.37
CA GLU A 133 23.21 -9.31 15.33
C GLU A 133 22.00 -8.83 16.14
N LYS A 134 22.21 -7.76 16.91
CA LYS A 134 21.20 -7.14 17.76
C LYS A 134 20.75 -5.84 17.12
N ILE A 135 19.46 -5.74 16.79
CA ILE A 135 18.90 -4.61 16.05
C ILE A 135 17.62 -4.16 16.73
N ARG A 136 17.37 -2.86 16.82
CA ARG A 136 16.07 -2.36 17.27
C ARG A 136 14.99 -2.67 16.25
N LEU A 137 13.78 -2.96 16.69
CA LEU A 137 12.65 -3.25 15.81
C LEU A 137 12.35 -2.09 14.86
N GLY A 138 12.40 -0.86 15.34
CA GLY A 138 12.22 0.34 14.51
C GLY A 138 13.26 0.46 13.38
N ASP A 139 14.51 0.04 13.64
CA ASP A 139 15.57 0.10 12.63
C ASP A 139 15.35 -0.93 11.51
N LEU A 140 14.65 -2.04 11.79
CA LEU A 140 14.29 -3.04 10.78
C LEU A 140 13.25 -2.55 9.76
N LEU A 141 12.49 -1.50 10.08
CA LEU A 141 11.52 -0.92 9.14
C LEU A 141 12.21 -0.30 7.91
N TYR A 142 13.44 0.19 8.05
CA TYR A 142 14.19 0.75 6.92
C TYR A 142 14.52 -0.31 5.86
N PRO A 143 15.24 -1.41 6.17
CA PRO A 143 15.48 -2.45 5.17
C PRO A 143 14.18 -3.15 4.72
N LEU A 144 13.19 -3.27 5.60
CA LEU A 144 11.87 -3.80 5.24
C LEU A 144 11.24 -3.03 4.07
N LEU A 145 11.21 -1.70 4.17
CA LEU A 145 10.46 -0.85 3.23
C LEU A 145 11.33 -0.33 2.07
N LEU A 146 12.60 -0.01 2.31
CA LEU A 146 13.48 0.58 1.30
C LEU A 146 14.15 -0.48 0.41
N GLU A 147 14.53 -1.62 1.00
CA GLU A 147 15.22 -2.70 0.31
C GLU A 147 14.31 -3.91 0.06
N SER A 148 13.09 -3.86 0.57
CA SER A 148 12.15 -4.99 0.50
C SER A 148 12.72 -6.25 1.17
N SER A 149 13.47 -6.10 2.27
CA SER A 149 14.14 -7.20 2.97
C SER A 149 13.14 -8.22 3.51
N ASN A 150 13.29 -9.47 3.09
CA ASN A 150 12.52 -10.60 3.62
C ASN A 150 13.03 -10.99 5.01
N ASP A 151 14.34 -10.86 5.23
CA ASP A 151 14.96 -11.14 6.53
C ASP A 151 14.45 -10.16 7.60
N ALA A 152 14.32 -8.85 7.26
CA ALA A 152 13.74 -7.87 8.16
C ALA A 152 12.29 -8.21 8.51
N ALA A 153 11.48 -8.62 7.52
CA ALA A 153 10.10 -9.03 7.74
C ALA A 153 9.99 -10.22 8.70
N GLU A 154 10.80 -11.24 8.49
CA GLU A 154 10.84 -12.45 9.34
C GLU A 154 11.42 -12.15 10.73
N ALA A 155 12.41 -11.25 10.86
CA ALA A 155 12.95 -10.83 12.14
C ALA A 155 11.89 -10.12 12.99
N ILE A 156 11.16 -9.18 12.40
CA ILE A 156 10.05 -8.46 13.05
C ILE A 156 8.98 -9.46 13.50
N ALA A 157 8.51 -10.32 12.59
CA ALA A 157 7.46 -11.27 12.90
C ALA A 157 7.88 -12.31 13.96
N SER A 158 9.14 -12.69 13.97
CA SER A 158 9.65 -13.68 14.92
C SER A 158 9.84 -13.14 16.33
N HIS A 159 9.99 -11.83 16.51
CA HIS A 159 10.21 -11.18 17.79
C HIS A 159 9.09 -11.47 18.81
N GLY A 160 7.83 -11.29 18.41
CA GLY A 160 6.66 -11.58 19.26
C GLY A 160 5.98 -12.92 18.97
N GLY A 161 6.61 -13.78 18.17
CA GLY A 161 6.05 -15.06 17.73
C GLY A 161 5.41 -14.96 16.34
N ARG A 162 6.07 -15.55 15.35
CA ARG A 162 5.71 -15.47 13.92
C ARG A 162 4.24 -15.72 13.62
N ASN A 163 3.66 -16.80 14.18
CA ASN A 163 2.27 -17.15 13.90
C ASN A 163 1.30 -16.15 14.53
N SER A 164 1.60 -15.67 15.72
CA SER A 164 0.82 -14.60 16.38
C SER A 164 0.85 -13.32 15.55
N PHE A 165 2.02 -12.94 15.03
CA PHE A 165 2.20 -11.76 14.20
C PHE A 165 1.39 -11.86 12.89
N ILE A 166 1.42 -13.01 12.21
CA ILE A 166 0.59 -13.25 11.02
C ILE A 166 -0.90 -13.18 11.37
N GLY A 167 -1.28 -13.69 12.54
CA GLY A 167 -2.63 -13.53 13.08
C GLY A 167 -3.01 -12.05 13.18
N MET A 168 -2.15 -11.21 13.78
CA MET A 168 -2.37 -9.76 13.87
C MET A 168 -2.48 -9.08 12.50
N MET A 169 -1.69 -9.50 11.49
CA MET A 169 -1.81 -8.99 10.12
C MET A 169 -3.20 -9.26 9.53
N ASN A 170 -3.73 -10.46 9.72
CA ASN A 170 -5.05 -10.84 9.23
C ASN A 170 -6.18 -10.16 10.02
N GLU A 171 -6.04 -10.01 11.33
CA GLU A 171 -6.98 -9.26 12.17
C GLU A 171 -7.02 -7.78 11.77
N LYS A 172 -5.84 -7.20 11.50
CA LYS A 172 -5.74 -5.82 10.99
C LYS A 172 -6.43 -5.68 9.64
N ALA A 173 -6.19 -6.59 8.70
CA ALA A 173 -6.88 -6.60 7.42
C ALA A 173 -8.40 -6.63 7.61
N LYS A 174 -8.91 -7.52 8.48
CA LYS A 174 -10.33 -7.61 8.81
C LYS A 174 -10.89 -6.33 9.43
N SER A 175 -10.17 -5.72 10.36
CA SER A 175 -10.58 -4.47 11.01
C SER A 175 -10.69 -3.29 10.03
N LEU A 176 -9.88 -3.28 8.98
CA LEU A 176 -9.90 -2.30 7.89
C LEU A 176 -10.94 -2.64 6.80
N GLY A 177 -11.70 -3.72 6.95
CA GLY A 177 -12.67 -4.18 5.95
C GLY A 177 -12.00 -4.66 4.65
N LEU A 178 -10.78 -5.24 4.75
CA LEU A 178 -10.06 -5.85 3.63
C LEU A 178 -10.42 -7.34 3.55
N VAL A 179 -11.66 -7.61 3.17
CA VAL A 179 -12.27 -8.97 3.26
C VAL A 179 -11.72 -9.97 2.25
N MET A 180 -11.07 -9.47 1.18
CA MET A 180 -10.41 -10.28 0.16
C MET A 180 -8.91 -10.45 0.41
N THR A 181 -8.37 -9.81 1.47
CA THR A 181 -6.96 -9.84 1.83
C THR A 181 -6.66 -10.96 2.81
N ASN A 182 -5.56 -11.67 2.57
CA ASN A 182 -5.05 -12.74 3.43
C ASN A 182 -3.52 -12.74 3.43
N PHE A 183 -2.94 -13.02 4.61
CA PHE A 183 -1.50 -13.15 4.82
C PHE A 183 -1.16 -14.51 5.40
N GLU A 184 -0.15 -15.18 4.85
CA GLU A 184 0.45 -16.43 5.37
C GLU A 184 1.89 -16.24 5.84
N ASP A 185 2.53 -15.16 5.39
CA ASP A 185 3.87 -14.79 5.82
C ASP A 185 4.04 -13.26 5.85
N PRO A 186 5.06 -12.74 6.57
CA PRO A 186 5.25 -11.30 6.72
C PRO A 186 5.97 -10.65 5.53
N SER A 187 6.57 -11.43 4.62
CA SER A 187 7.43 -10.93 3.55
C SER A 187 6.74 -10.85 2.19
N GLY A 188 5.70 -11.67 1.97
CA GLY A 188 5.03 -11.81 0.68
C GLY A 188 5.63 -12.90 -0.21
N LEU A 189 6.38 -13.85 0.36
CA LEU A 189 6.90 -15.00 -0.38
C LEU A 189 5.83 -16.04 -0.71
N SER A 190 4.82 -16.17 0.15
CA SER A 190 3.70 -17.07 -0.13
C SER A 190 2.81 -16.52 -1.24
N ILE A 191 2.46 -17.37 -2.19
CA ILE A 191 1.45 -17.08 -3.22
C ILE A 191 0.05 -16.81 -2.60
N ASN A 192 -0.16 -17.22 -1.37
CA ASN A 192 -1.40 -17.03 -0.62
C ASN A 192 -1.44 -15.70 0.15
N ASN A 193 -0.36 -14.90 0.12
CA ASN A 193 -0.46 -13.49 0.44
C ASN A 193 -1.20 -12.81 -0.69
N GLN A 194 -2.49 -12.62 -0.54
CA GLN A 194 -3.38 -12.16 -1.59
C GLN A 194 -4.19 -10.96 -1.16
N SER A 195 -4.49 -10.09 -2.10
CA SER A 195 -5.37 -8.94 -1.92
C SER A 195 -5.97 -8.50 -3.27
N THR A 196 -6.65 -7.37 -3.27
CA THR A 196 -7.17 -6.71 -4.45
C THR A 196 -6.59 -5.31 -4.57
N ALA A 197 -6.52 -4.75 -5.79
CA ALA A 197 -6.01 -3.39 -5.99
C ALA A 197 -6.83 -2.35 -5.20
N PHE A 198 -8.13 -2.56 -5.06
CA PHE A 198 -8.99 -1.68 -4.27
C PHE A 198 -8.70 -1.79 -2.76
N GLU A 199 -8.47 -3.00 -2.23
CA GLU A 199 -8.16 -3.17 -0.82
C GLU A 199 -6.75 -2.65 -0.47
N LEU A 200 -5.78 -2.79 -1.37
CA LEU A 200 -4.47 -2.15 -1.21
C LEU A 200 -4.57 -0.63 -1.19
N PHE A 201 -5.47 -0.04 -1.98
CA PHE A 201 -5.75 1.40 -1.89
C PHE A 201 -6.32 1.79 -0.52
N LYS A 202 -7.25 1.00 0.05
CA LYS A 202 -7.76 1.23 1.42
C LYS A 202 -6.64 1.18 2.46
N LEU A 203 -5.74 0.17 2.37
CA LEU A 203 -4.58 0.08 3.24
C LEU A 203 -3.68 1.30 3.12
N THR A 204 -3.38 1.74 1.90
CA THR A 204 -2.56 2.93 1.65
C THR A 204 -3.20 4.19 2.23
N LYS A 205 -4.53 4.34 2.08
CA LYS A 205 -5.27 5.45 2.67
C LYS A 205 -5.16 5.43 4.20
N TYR A 206 -5.36 4.27 4.81
CA TYR A 206 -5.20 4.09 6.25
C TYR A 206 -3.80 4.49 6.72
N ILE A 207 -2.74 4.00 6.07
CA ILE A 207 -1.35 4.33 6.40
C ILE A 207 -1.13 5.85 6.33
N LYS A 208 -1.59 6.51 5.26
CA LYS A 208 -1.46 7.96 5.10
C LYS A 208 -2.16 8.75 6.21
N GLU A 209 -3.34 8.30 6.63
CA GLU A 209 -4.13 8.97 7.67
C GLU A 209 -3.54 8.83 9.07
N HIS A 210 -2.88 7.70 9.36
CA HIS A 210 -2.42 7.33 10.71
C HIS A 210 -0.89 7.42 10.88
N ARG A 211 -0.13 7.55 9.78
CA ARG A 211 1.34 7.58 9.75
C ARG A 211 1.79 8.79 8.94
N LYS A 212 1.87 9.94 9.60
CA LYS A 212 2.22 11.23 8.95
C LYS A 212 3.69 11.57 9.03
N ASP A 213 4.48 10.81 9.77
CA ASP A 213 5.88 11.09 10.07
C ASP A 213 6.83 10.31 9.16
#